data_cb95863dc0ce8e6ec000c9ede0d90803
#
_entry.id   cb95863dc0ce8e6ec000c9ede0d90803
#
_cell.length_a   1.000
_cell.length_b   1.000
_cell.length_c   1.000
_cell.angle_alpha   90.00
_cell.angle_beta   90.00
_cell.angle_gamma   90.00
#
_symmetry.space_group_name_H-M   'P 1'
#
loop_
_entity.id
_entity.type
_entity.pdbx_description
1 polymer ?
#
loop_
_entity_poly.entity_id
_entity_poly.type
_entity_poly.pdbx_seq_one_letter_code
_entity_poly.pdbx_strand_id
1 'polypeptide(L)'
;MRNWVFIASLKQFRVHDFIRDYGFIEYIQKNPVQEGDTVYLYITAPYKRIEYKMVVEKDNIPPYEAFDDSAYSLIQSNTATNDKYKALRLLYVDRVQTDELCYSKLREHGFNMSVQTNRLLNDETTEYVESFFK
;
A
#
# COMPACT_ATOMS: atom_id res chain seq x y z
N MET A 1 -0.24 -8.03 -15.78
CA MET A 1 -0.20 -7.11 -14.63
C MET A 1 0.05 -7.88 -13.38
N ARG A 2 0.71 -7.26 -12.43
CA ARG A 2 1.09 -7.90 -11.17
C ARG A 2 0.24 -7.40 -10.04
N ASN A 3 0.23 -8.17 -8.96
CA ASN A 3 -0.49 -7.84 -7.73
C ASN A 3 0.51 -7.79 -6.59
N TRP A 4 0.44 -6.72 -5.81
CA TRP A 4 1.38 -6.43 -4.73
C TRP A 4 0.65 -6.23 -3.42
N VAL A 5 1.35 -6.49 -2.31
CA VAL A 5 0.91 -6.03 -1.00
C VAL A 5 1.91 -5.00 -0.49
N PHE A 6 1.40 -3.84 -0.08
CA PHE A 6 2.20 -2.77 0.51
C PHE A 6 1.77 -2.57 1.95
N ILE A 7 2.74 -2.25 2.78
CA ILE A 7 2.53 -2.05 4.21
C ILE A 7 2.20 -0.58 4.46
N ALA A 8 1.09 -0.33 5.16
CA ALA A 8 0.67 1.00 5.55
C ALA A 8 0.70 1.12 7.06
N SER A 9 1.67 1.84 7.60
CA SER A 9 1.87 1.97 9.05
C SER A 9 1.09 3.14 9.60
N LEU A 10 0.07 2.86 10.40
CA LEU A 10 -0.74 3.88 11.06
C LEU A 10 0.04 4.65 12.12
N LYS A 11 1.15 4.11 12.61
CA LYS A 11 2.00 4.80 13.57
C LYS A 11 2.88 5.86 12.94
N GLN A 12 3.11 5.74 11.64
CA GLN A 12 4.01 6.63 10.90
C GLN A 12 3.27 7.63 10.01
N PHE A 13 2.06 7.29 9.58
CA PHE A 13 1.34 8.10 8.62
C PHE A 13 -0.16 7.95 8.79
N ARG A 14 -0.89 9.07 8.61
CA ARG A 14 -2.36 9.09 8.68
C ARG A 14 -2.95 8.60 7.37
N VAL A 15 -2.84 7.30 7.12
CA VAL A 15 -3.18 6.66 5.85
C VAL A 15 -4.66 6.86 5.50
N HIS A 16 -5.55 6.53 6.43
CA HIS A 16 -6.99 6.62 6.18
C HIS A 16 -7.43 8.04 5.85
N ASP A 17 -6.90 9.01 6.60
CA ASP A 17 -7.23 10.41 6.40
C ASP A 17 -6.74 10.90 5.04
N PHE A 18 -5.52 10.53 4.67
CA PHE A 18 -4.94 10.95 3.40
C PHE A 18 -5.72 10.41 2.22
N ILE A 19 -6.04 9.11 2.23
CA ILE A 19 -6.81 8.49 1.14
C ILE A 19 -8.21 9.09 1.06
N ARG A 20 -8.85 9.33 2.22
CA ARG A 20 -10.16 9.96 2.25
C ARG A 20 -10.12 11.36 1.62
N ASP A 21 -9.10 12.13 1.93
CA ASP A 21 -9.02 13.53 1.53
C ASP A 21 -8.59 13.70 0.07
N TYR A 22 -7.76 12.81 -0.45
CA TYR A 22 -7.15 12.96 -1.77
C TYR A 22 -7.48 11.87 -2.77
N GLY A 23 -7.93 10.69 -2.32
CA GLY A 23 -8.24 9.58 -3.22
C GLY A 23 -7.03 8.86 -3.77
N PHE A 24 -5.84 9.16 -3.28
CA PHE A 24 -4.61 8.48 -3.67
C PHE A 24 -3.62 8.50 -2.51
N ILE A 25 -2.53 7.75 -2.65
CA ILE A 25 -1.40 7.80 -1.73
C ILE A 25 -0.12 7.55 -2.52
N GLU A 26 0.99 8.15 -2.12
CA GLU A 26 2.28 7.93 -2.77
C GLU A 26 3.22 7.16 -1.87
N TYR A 27 4.01 6.29 -2.49
CA TYR A 27 5.04 5.50 -1.84
C TYR A 27 6.37 5.70 -2.54
N ILE A 28 7.47 5.54 -1.81
CA ILE A 28 8.80 5.48 -2.40
C ILE A 28 8.88 4.20 -3.24
N GLN A 29 9.35 4.32 -4.49
CA GLN A 29 9.46 3.19 -5.39
C GLN A 29 10.75 2.41 -5.11
N LYS A 30 10.62 1.27 -4.46
CA LYS A 30 11.74 0.37 -4.17
C LYS A 30 11.62 -0.96 -4.89
N ASN A 31 10.48 -1.23 -5.50
CA ASN A 31 10.15 -2.48 -6.18
C ASN A 31 9.82 -2.19 -7.65
N PRO A 32 9.92 -3.18 -8.55
CA PRO A 32 9.60 -2.96 -9.96
C PRO A 32 8.11 -2.95 -10.23
N VAL A 33 7.38 -2.15 -9.46
CA VAL A 33 5.94 -1.94 -9.62
C VAL A 33 5.73 -1.03 -10.82
N GLN A 34 4.76 -1.36 -11.66
CA GLN A 34 4.50 -0.65 -12.90
C GLN A 34 3.09 -0.07 -12.92
N GLU A 35 2.93 0.99 -13.71
CA GLU A 35 1.63 1.57 -13.99
C GLU A 35 0.63 0.48 -14.40
N GLY A 36 -0.55 0.49 -13.77
CA GLY A 36 -1.58 -0.52 -14.03
C GLY A 36 -1.56 -1.71 -13.09
N ASP A 37 -0.47 -1.92 -12.34
CA ASP A 37 -0.42 -2.99 -11.35
C ASP A 37 -1.42 -2.72 -10.22
N THR A 38 -1.90 -3.79 -9.59
CA THR A 38 -2.79 -3.69 -8.42
C THR A 38 -1.95 -3.77 -7.15
N VAL A 39 -2.28 -2.91 -6.18
CA VAL A 39 -1.63 -2.90 -4.88
C VAL A 39 -2.69 -2.98 -3.79
N TYR A 40 -2.55 -3.95 -2.89
CA TYR A 40 -3.40 -4.06 -1.71
C TYR A 40 -2.64 -3.50 -0.53
N LEU A 41 -3.29 -2.64 0.26
CA LEU A 41 -2.64 -2.07 1.45
C LEU A 41 -2.97 -2.90 2.67
N TYR A 42 -1.92 -3.40 3.31
CA TYR A 42 -1.98 -4.08 4.59
C TYR A 42 -1.81 -3.05 5.70
N ILE A 43 -2.85 -2.88 6.49
CA ILE A 43 -2.86 -1.91 7.59
C ILE A 43 -2.25 -2.57 8.82
N THR A 44 -1.24 -1.94 9.41
CA THR A 44 -0.54 -2.47 10.58
C THR A 44 -1.39 -2.40 11.85
N ALA A 45 -0.79 -2.75 12.99
CA ALA A 45 -1.50 -2.73 14.28
C ALA A 45 -2.31 -1.43 14.46
N PRO A 46 -3.50 -1.49 15.03
CA PRO A 46 -4.09 -2.65 15.70
C PRO A 46 -4.82 -3.62 14.79
N TYR A 47 -5.01 -3.29 13.53
CA TYR A 47 -5.89 -4.06 12.63
C TYR A 47 -5.20 -5.27 12.02
N LYS A 48 -3.98 -5.15 11.52
CA LYS A 48 -3.16 -6.23 10.95
C LYS A 48 -3.91 -7.00 9.85
N ARG A 49 -4.45 -6.25 8.88
CA ARG A 49 -5.25 -6.83 7.79
C ARG A 49 -5.14 -5.98 6.52
N ILE A 50 -5.43 -6.59 5.38
CA ILE A 50 -5.59 -5.85 4.12
C ILE A 50 -6.94 -5.13 4.16
N GLU A 51 -6.94 -3.82 3.86
CA GLU A 51 -8.16 -3.01 3.82
C GLU A 51 -8.41 -2.31 2.49
N TYR A 52 -7.37 -2.03 1.70
CA TYR A 52 -7.52 -1.22 0.50
C TYR A 52 -7.08 -1.96 -0.74
N LYS A 53 -7.82 -1.76 -1.82
CA LYS A 53 -7.39 -2.10 -3.17
C LYS A 53 -7.07 -0.82 -3.90
N MET A 54 -5.87 -0.73 -4.45
CA MET A 54 -5.36 0.42 -5.17
C MET A 54 -4.87 -0.01 -6.54
N VAL A 55 -4.77 0.93 -7.47
CA VAL A 55 -4.14 0.70 -8.76
C VAL A 55 -3.00 1.70 -8.92
N VAL A 56 -1.90 1.27 -9.53
CA VAL A 56 -0.76 2.15 -9.79
C VAL A 56 -1.14 3.10 -10.92
N GLU A 57 -1.39 4.36 -10.56
CA GLU A 57 -1.73 5.39 -11.54
C GLU A 57 -0.49 5.87 -12.29
N LYS A 58 0.63 5.98 -11.58
CA LYS A 58 1.88 6.48 -12.15
C LYS A 58 3.06 5.88 -11.39
N ASP A 59 4.08 5.47 -12.14
CA ASP A 59 5.34 5.00 -11.57
C ASP A 59 6.46 5.97 -11.94
N ASN A 60 7.65 5.74 -11.37
CA ASN A 60 8.86 6.52 -11.67
C ASN A 60 8.66 8.04 -11.56
N ILE A 61 7.85 8.49 -10.60
CA ILE A 61 7.63 9.91 -10.37
C ILE A 61 8.93 10.52 -9.83
N PRO A 62 9.50 11.53 -10.50
CA PRO A 62 10.71 12.19 -9.98
C PRO A 62 10.46 12.80 -8.60
N PRO A 63 11.49 12.87 -7.74
CA PRO A 63 11.31 13.43 -6.39
C PRO A 63 10.73 14.85 -6.38
N TYR A 64 11.08 15.68 -7.34
CA TYR A 64 10.58 17.05 -7.40
C TYR A 64 9.11 17.14 -7.82
N GLU A 65 8.52 16.06 -8.32
CA GLU A 65 7.10 15.99 -8.69
C GLU A 65 6.28 15.23 -7.65
N ALA A 66 6.92 14.67 -6.63
CA ALA A 66 6.23 13.93 -5.58
C ALA A 66 5.31 14.86 -4.79
N PHE A 67 4.16 14.33 -4.37
CA PHE A 67 3.19 15.08 -3.57
C PHE A 67 3.75 15.33 -2.17
N ASP A 68 3.56 16.53 -1.64
CA ASP A 68 3.96 16.85 -0.27
C ASP A 68 2.88 16.35 0.70
N ASP A 69 3.12 15.21 1.31
CA ASP A 69 2.21 14.58 2.26
C ASP A 69 2.65 14.76 3.71
N SER A 70 3.59 15.66 3.97
CA SER A 70 4.20 15.83 5.28
C SER A 70 3.19 16.19 6.39
N ALA A 71 2.09 16.83 6.04
CA ALA A 71 1.05 17.19 7.00
C ALA A 71 0.37 15.96 7.61
N TYR A 72 0.47 14.79 6.97
CA TYR A 72 -0.13 13.54 7.44
C TYR A 72 0.88 12.60 8.08
N SER A 73 2.15 12.98 8.12
CA SER A 73 3.20 12.20 8.75
C SER A 73 3.13 12.34 10.27
N LEU A 74 3.22 11.21 10.98
CA LEU A 74 3.20 11.16 12.44
C LEU A 74 4.60 11.03 13.03
N ILE A 75 5.62 10.95 12.17
CA ILE A 75 7.00 10.88 12.60
C ILE A 75 7.74 12.10 12.06
N GLN A 76 8.69 12.59 12.88
CA GLN A 76 9.64 13.57 12.38
C GLN A 76 10.69 12.83 11.59
N SER A 77 10.63 12.94 10.29
CA SER A 77 11.71 12.43 9.48
C SER A 77 12.56 13.61 9.03
N ASN A 78 13.86 13.43 9.06
CA ASN A 78 14.81 14.32 8.39
C ASN A 78 14.67 14.09 6.90
N THR A 79 13.61 14.61 6.35
CA THR A 79 13.09 14.21 5.05
C THR A 79 13.82 14.78 3.87
N ALA A 80 14.87 15.50 4.08
CA ALA A 80 15.74 15.96 3.00
C ALA A 80 16.30 14.81 2.15
N THR A 81 15.95 13.57 2.48
CA THR A 81 16.56 12.38 1.89
C THR A 81 15.79 11.77 0.74
N ASN A 82 14.59 12.25 0.46
CA ASN A 82 13.78 11.65 -0.60
C ASN A 82 14.17 12.10 -2.01
N ASP A 83 15.19 12.94 -2.13
CA ASP A 83 15.72 13.35 -3.42
C ASP A 83 16.34 12.21 -4.23
N LYS A 84 16.62 11.08 -3.57
CA LYS A 84 17.28 9.93 -4.20
C LYS A 84 16.32 8.94 -4.81
N TYR A 85 15.04 8.97 -4.43
CA TYR A 85 14.09 7.92 -4.78
C TYR A 85 12.93 8.48 -5.57
N LYS A 86 12.54 7.74 -6.59
CA LYS A 86 11.30 8.00 -7.32
C LYS A 86 10.11 7.56 -6.47
N ALA A 87 8.94 8.05 -6.81
CA ALA A 87 7.70 7.73 -6.12
C ALA A 87 6.73 6.98 -7.03
N LEU A 88 5.80 6.28 -6.38
CA LEU A 88 4.64 5.65 -7.03
C LEU A 88 3.40 6.37 -6.54
N ARG A 89 2.43 6.55 -7.43
CA ARG A 89 1.10 7.03 -7.02
C ARG A 89 0.10 5.90 -7.14
N LEU A 90 -0.53 5.58 -6.02
CA LEU A 90 -1.57 4.55 -5.93
C LEU A 90 -2.92 5.22 -5.85
N LEU A 91 -3.78 4.93 -6.81
CA LEU A 91 -5.13 5.49 -6.87
C LEU A 91 -6.09 4.57 -6.14
N TYR A 92 -6.96 5.13 -5.30
CA TYR A 92 -7.97 4.39 -4.55
C TYR A 92 -8.96 3.71 -5.50
N VAL A 93 -9.22 2.43 -5.25
CA VAL A 93 -10.24 1.67 -5.98
C VAL A 93 -11.37 1.26 -5.04
N ASP A 94 -11.04 0.60 -3.92
CA ASP A 94 -12.05 0.09 -3.00
C ASP A 94 -11.45 -0.14 -1.62
N ARG A 95 -12.32 -0.24 -0.61
CA ARG A 95 -11.94 -0.51 0.77
C ARG A 95 -12.92 -1.51 1.38
N VAL A 96 -12.38 -2.51 2.09
CA VAL A 96 -13.19 -3.44 2.90
C VAL A 96 -12.64 -3.48 4.31
N GLN A 97 -13.51 -3.68 5.28
CA GLN A 97 -13.13 -3.77 6.69
C GLN A 97 -13.61 -5.12 7.21
N THR A 98 -12.78 -6.13 7.05
CA THR A 98 -13.10 -7.50 7.47
C THR A 98 -11.88 -8.19 8.06
N ASP A 99 -12.09 -8.94 9.13
CA ASP A 99 -11.02 -9.74 9.73
C ASP A 99 -10.69 -10.99 8.91
N GLU A 100 -11.46 -11.27 7.85
CA GLU A 100 -11.13 -12.36 6.93
C GLU A 100 -9.87 -12.07 6.12
N LEU A 101 -9.40 -10.83 6.10
CA LEU A 101 -8.16 -10.43 5.44
C LEU A 101 -7.04 -10.12 6.44
N CYS A 102 -7.16 -10.62 7.68
CA CYS A 102 -6.09 -10.48 8.67
C CYS A 102 -4.92 -11.43 8.33
N TYR A 103 -3.78 -11.19 8.96
CA TYR A 103 -2.56 -11.92 8.68
C TYR A 103 -2.74 -13.44 8.78
N SER A 104 -3.39 -13.92 9.84
CA SER A 104 -3.58 -15.37 10.03
C SER A 104 -4.45 -15.97 8.92
N LYS A 105 -5.47 -15.27 8.48
CA LYS A 105 -6.33 -15.73 7.37
C LYS A 105 -5.58 -15.71 6.03
N LEU A 106 -4.79 -14.70 5.80
CA LEU A 106 -3.96 -14.64 4.59
C LEU A 106 -2.99 -15.81 4.52
N ARG A 107 -2.41 -16.20 5.67
CA ARG A 107 -1.51 -17.36 5.73
C ARG A 107 -2.21 -18.66 5.38
N GLU A 108 -3.47 -18.80 5.73
CA GLU A 108 -4.26 -19.98 5.37
C GLU A 108 -4.50 -20.05 3.87
N HIS A 109 -4.31 -18.95 3.15
CA HIS A 109 -4.54 -18.84 1.70
C HIS A 109 -3.28 -18.53 0.92
N GLY A 110 -2.16 -19.08 1.35
CA GLY A 110 -0.93 -19.06 0.58
C GLY A 110 0.01 -17.90 0.87
N PHE A 111 -0.36 -16.99 1.77
CA PHE A 111 0.51 -15.87 2.12
C PHE A 111 1.51 -16.34 3.18
N ASN A 112 2.72 -16.64 2.75
CA ASN A 112 3.75 -17.20 3.62
C ASN A 112 4.95 -16.26 3.83
N MET A 113 4.75 -14.97 3.64
CA MET A 113 5.79 -13.97 3.74
C MET A 113 5.58 -13.06 4.94
N SER A 114 6.66 -12.41 5.39
CA SER A 114 6.57 -11.39 6.43
C SER A 114 5.86 -10.16 5.90
N VAL A 115 5.04 -9.52 6.76
CA VAL A 115 4.38 -8.24 6.43
C VAL A 115 5.21 -7.05 6.87
N GLN A 116 6.52 -7.14 6.78
CA GLN A 116 7.42 -6.04 7.15
C GLN A 116 7.87 -5.23 5.94
N THR A 117 7.71 -5.77 4.74
CA THR A 117 8.14 -5.10 3.51
C THR A 117 7.08 -5.29 2.42
N ASN A 118 7.12 -4.40 1.43
CA ASN A 118 6.25 -4.51 0.26
C ASN A 118 6.65 -5.72 -0.58
N ARG A 119 5.66 -6.49 -1.03
CA ARG A 119 5.93 -7.76 -1.69
C ARG A 119 4.95 -8.04 -2.83
N LEU A 120 5.42 -8.84 -3.78
CA LEU A 120 4.60 -9.40 -4.83
C LEU A 120 3.69 -10.49 -4.25
N LEU A 121 2.42 -10.46 -4.58
CA LEU A 121 1.47 -11.50 -4.15
C LEU A 121 1.45 -12.64 -5.15
N ASN A 122 1.31 -13.88 -4.64
CA ASN A 122 1.09 -15.04 -5.48
C ASN A 122 -0.39 -15.13 -5.89
N ASP A 123 -0.68 -16.00 -6.85
CA ASP A 123 -2.02 -16.11 -7.43
C ASP A 123 -3.05 -16.61 -6.41
N GLU A 124 -2.68 -17.55 -5.58
CA GLU A 124 -3.59 -18.11 -4.57
C GLU A 124 -4.06 -17.03 -3.60
N THR A 125 -3.14 -16.27 -3.04
CA THR A 125 -3.45 -15.18 -2.10
C THR A 125 -4.25 -14.09 -2.81
N THR A 126 -3.88 -13.75 -4.03
CA THR A 126 -4.58 -12.74 -4.82
C THR A 126 -6.03 -13.12 -5.05
N GLU A 127 -6.31 -14.35 -5.43
CA GLU A 127 -7.69 -14.81 -5.62
C GLU A 127 -8.52 -14.69 -4.35
N TYR A 128 -7.94 -15.08 -3.24
CA TYR A 128 -8.63 -14.99 -1.96
C TYR A 128 -8.95 -13.53 -1.61
N VAL A 129 -7.95 -12.65 -1.68
CA VAL A 129 -8.10 -11.24 -1.36
C VAL A 129 -9.11 -10.57 -2.30
N GLU A 130 -8.97 -10.81 -3.60
CA GLU A 130 -9.82 -10.18 -4.61
C GLU A 130 -11.29 -10.55 -4.44
N SER A 131 -11.59 -11.71 -3.86
CA SER A 131 -12.98 -12.13 -3.63
C SER A 131 -13.73 -11.20 -2.66
N PHE A 132 -13.02 -10.41 -1.87
CA PHE A 132 -13.63 -9.45 -0.94
C PHE A 132 -13.79 -8.05 -1.52
N PHE A 133 -13.14 -7.76 -2.63
CA PHE A 133 -13.25 -6.48 -3.32
C PHE A 133 -14.12 -6.63 -4.56
N LYS A 134 -14.83 -5.60 -4.89
CA LYS A 134 -15.72 -5.62 -6.06
C LYS A 134 -15.39 -4.53 -7.04
#